data_311cb99e0fc5b34cb9f0d0cfc8b88474
#
_entry.id   311cb99e0fc5b34cb9f0d0cfc8b88474
#
_cell.length_a   1.000
_cell.length_b   1.000
_cell.length_c   1.000
_cell.angle_alpha   90.00
_cell.angle_beta   90.00
_cell.angle_gamma   90.00
#
_symmetry.space_group_name_H-M   'P 1'
#
loop_
_entity.id
_entity.type
_entity.pdbx_description
1 polymer ?
#
loop_
_entity_poly.entity_id
_entity_poly.type
_entity_poly.pdbx_seq_one_letter_code
_entity_poly.pdbx_strand_id
1 'polypeptide(L)'
;MKKAVILFNLGGPDKIENVEPFLFNLFNDPAILNLPTLLRYPLAKLISNRRAPVAKKIYEELGGSSPILKLTKEQSGALEKKLNKAQMDNEYKCFIVMRCWNPRANDVIKEVQSFSPEEVILMPLYPQYSAATSGSSIKEWKDVCKK
;
A
#
# COMPACT_ATOMS: atom_id res chain seq x y z
N MET A 1 11.91 23.98 -2.65
CA MET A 1 10.66 23.38 -3.17
C MET A 1 10.27 22.19 -2.29
N LYS A 2 8.97 22.07 -1.94
CA LYS A 2 8.47 20.90 -1.21
C LYS A 2 8.13 19.77 -2.17
N LYS A 3 8.66 18.56 -1.93
CA LYS A 3 8.46 17.39 -2.77
C LYS A 3 7.97 16.21 -1.93
N ALA A 4 6.81 15.65 -2.30
CA ALA A 4 6.28 14.44 -1.69
C ALA A 4 6.71 13.21 -2.47
N VAL A 5 7.25 12.20 -1.79
CA VAL A 5 7.57 10.90 -2.38
C VAL A 5 6.57 9.86 -1.84
N ILE A 6 5.73 9.33 -2.71
CA ILE A 6 4.71 8.35 -2.35
C ILE A 6 5.25 6.95 -2.62
N LEU A 7 5.54 6.21 -1.55
CA LEU A 7 6.05 4.85 -1.60
C LEU A 7 4.89 3.86 -1.59
N PHE A 8 4.69 3.13 -2.69
CA PHE A 8 3.62 2.14 -2.80
C PHE A 8 4.13 0.74 -2.50
N ASN A 9 3.36 0.01 -1.70
CA ASN A 9 3.58 -1.42 -1.48
C ASN A 9 2.23 -2.13 -1.33
N LEU A 10 2.23 -3.47 -1.37
CA LEU A 10 1.01 -4.26 -1.29
C LEU A 10 0.32 -4.14 0.08
N GLY A 11 1.11 -4.07 1.13
CA GLY A 11 0.65 -4.18 2.50
C GLY A 11 0.57 -5.62 2.97
N GLY A 12 0.21 -5.78 4.22
CA GLY A 12 0.04 -7.08 4.87
C GLY A 12 -0.65 -6.91 6.22
N PRO A 13 -1.18 -8.00 6.81
CA PRO A 13 -1.90 -7.93 8.08
C PRO A 13 -0.95 -7.54 9.21
N ASP A 14 -1.38 -6.61 10.04
CA ASP A 14 -0.66 -6.12 11.22
C ASP A 14 -0.87 -7.01 12.46
N LYS A 15 -1.81 -7.95 12.39
CA LYS A 15 -2.08 -8.98 13.39
C LYS A 15 -2.88 -10.15 12.80
N ILE A 16 -2.91 -11.27 13.49
CA ILE A 16 -3.52 -12.53 13.00
C ILE A 16 -5.01 -12.36 12.66
N GLU A 17 -5.77 -11.61 13.45
CA GLU A 17 -7.19 -11.37 13.22
C GLU A 17 -7.44 -10.64 11.90
N ASN A 18 -6.48 -9.87 11.43
CA ASN A 18 -6.56 -9.07 10.22
C ASN A 18 -6.12 -9.81 8.94
N VAL A 19 -5.74 -11.09 9.05
CA VAL A 19 -5.36 -11.92 7.88
C VAL A 19 -6.52 -12.09 6.91
N GLU A 20 -7.73 -12.43 7.39
CA GLU A 20 -8.90 -12.59 6.51
C GLU A 20 -9.33 -11.27 5.86
N PRO A 21 -9.48 -10.14 6.60
CA PRO A 21 -9.76 -8.85 5.99
C PRO A 21 -8.71 -8.41 4.96
N PHE A 22 -7.43 -8.64 5.22
CA PHE A 22 -6.36 -8.38 4.26
C PHE A 22 -6.52 -9.19 2.97
N LEU A 23 -6.75 -10.50 3.10
CA LEU A 23 -6.99 -11.38 1.95
C LEU A 23 -8.25 -10.98 1.17
N PHE A 24 -9.30 -10.55 1.88
CA PHE A 24 -10.49 -10.03 1.22
C PHE A 24 -10.18 -8.78 0.38
N ASN A 25 -9.44 -7.81 0.92
CA ASN A 25 -9.03 -6.62 0.19
C ASN A 25 -8.20 -6.99 -1.04
N LEU A 26 -7.29 -7.95 -0.90
CA LEU A 26 -6.45 -8.43 -1.99
C LEU A 26 -7.30 -9.05 -3.11
N PHE A 27 -8.17 -10.00 -2.79
CA PHE A 27 -9.00 -10.67 -3.81
C PHE A 27 -10.14 -9.80 -4.34
N ASN A 28 -10.57 -8.77 -3.61
CA ASN A 28 -11.57 -7.82 -4.09
C ASN A 28 -10.97 -6.71 -4.98
N ASP A 29 -9.67 -6.72 -5.24
CA ASP A 29 -9.06 -5.82 -6.22
C ASP A 29 -9.44 -6.24 -7.65
N PRO A 30 -10.03 -5.34 -8.47
CA PRO A 30 -10.36 -5.62 -9.87
C PRO A 30 -9.13 -5.95 -10.72
N ALA A 31 -7.94 -5.53 -10.31
CA ALA A 31 -6.70 -5.89 -10.99
C ALA A 31 -6.24 -7.34 -10.68
N ILE A 32 -6.75 -7.95 -9.62
CA ILE A 32 -6.50 -9.36 -9.23
C ILE A 32 -7.63 -10.25 -9.77
N LEU A 33 -8.89 -9.91 -9.46
CA LEU A 33 -10.06 -10.60 -9.98
C LEU A 33 -10.82 -9.66 -10.93
N ASN A 34 -10.53 -9.76 -12.21
CA ASN A 34 -11.17 -8.95 -13.26
C ASN A 34 -12.62 -9.38 -13.52
N LEU A 35 -13.48 -9.18 -12.54
CA LEU A 35 -14.90 -9.50 -12.57
C LEU A 35 -15.73 -8.25 -12.19
N PRO A 36 -16.97 -8.15 -12.68
CA PRO A 36 -17.92 -7.15 -12.17
C PRO A 36 -18.04 -7.23 -10.64
N THR A 37 -18.19 -6.09 -9.98
CA THR A 37 -18.20 -6.00 -8.51
C THR A 37 -19.21 -6.93 -7.86
N LEU A 38 -20.39 -7.13 -8.50
CA LEU A 38 -21.45 -8.00 -8.00
C LEU A 38 -21.03 -9.49 -7.89
N LEU A 39 -20.13 -9.94 -8.77
CA LEU A 39 -19.58 -11.31 -8.76
C LEU A 39 -18.25 -11.37 -7.97
N ARG A 40 -17.44 -10.33 -8.08
CA ARG A 40 -16.14 -10.27 -7.43
C ARG A 40 -16.24 -10.26 -5.91
N TYR A 41 -17.16 -9.48 -5.34
CA TYR A 41 -17.32 -9.34 -3.90
C TYR A 41 -17.61 -10.68 -3.20
N PRO A 42 -18.65 -11.45 -3.58
CA PRO A 42 -18.93 -12.76 -2.94
C PRO A 42 -17.81 -13.78 -3.20
N LEU A 43 -17.18 -13.75 -4.37
CA LEU A 43 -16.07 -14.65 -4.69
C LEU A 43 -14.83 -14.31 -3.83
N ALA A 44 -14.49 -13.05 -3.69
CA ALA A 44 -13.39 -12.59 -2.83
C ALA A 44 -13.63 -13.01 -1.38
N LYS A 45 -14.87 -12.88 -0.88
CA LYS A 45 -15.25 -13.31 0.47
C LYS A 45 -15.09 -14.82 0.66
N LEU A 46 -15.54 -15.61 -0.32
CA LEU A 46 -15.38 -17.07 -0.27
C LEU A 46 -13.92 -17.49 -0.26
N ILE A 47 -13.11 -16.90 -1.15
CA ILE A 47 -11.69 -17.22 -1.26
C ILE A 47 -10.94 -16.82 0.03
N SER A 48 -11.18 -15.60 0.54
CA SER A 48 -10.51 -15.12 1.75
C SER A 48 -10.83 -16.01 2.96
N ASN A 49 -12.11 -16.38 3.16
CA ASN A 49 -12.50 -17.28 4.25
C ASN A 49 -11.81 -18.65 4.17
N ARG A 50 -11.73 -19.23 2.95
CA ARG A 50 -11.08 -20.53 2.76
C ARG A 50 -9.57 -20.49 2.94
N ARG A 51 -8.93 -19.39 2.55
CA ARG A 51 -7.47 -19.23 2.64
C ARG A 51 -6.99 -18.73 4.00
N ALA A 52 -7.85 -18.03 4.75
CA ALA A 52 -7.47 -17.43 6.03
C ALA A 52 -6.87 -18.43 7.04
N PRO A 53 -7.39 -19.65 7.25
CA PRO A 53 -6.80 -20.57 8.24
C PRO A 53 -5.36 -20.97 7.91
N VAL A 54 -5.06 -21.19 6.61
CA VAL A 54 -3.70 -21.53 6.18
C VAL A 54 -2.78 -20.32 6.27
N ALA A 55 -3.25 -19.16 5.82
CA ALA A 55 -2.48 -17.93 5.89
C ALA A 55 -2.18 -17.50 7.34
N LYS A 56 -3.13 -17.67 8.28
CA LYS A 56 -2.90 -17.38 9.70
C LYS A 56 -1.73 -18.16 10.26
N LYS A 57 -1.66 -19.47 9.98
CA LYS A 57 -0.52 -20.32 10.43
C LYS A 57 0.82 -19.79 9.90
N ILE A 58 0.88 -19.38 8.62
CA ILE A 58 2.09 -18.81 8.03
C ILE A 58 2.48 -17.50 8.74
N TYR A 59 1.50 -16.63 9.01
CA TYR A 59 1.78 -15.37 9.73
C TYR A 59 2.13 -15.60 11.21
N GLU A 60 1.60 -16.65 11.86
CA GLU A 60 2.01 -17.06 13.20
C GLU A 60 3.50 -17.42 13.25
N GLU A 61 3.99 -18.18 12.26
CA GLU A 61 5.42 -18.50 12.11
C GLU A 61 6.29 -17.26 11.86
N LEU A 62 5.74 -16.20 11.26
CA LEU A 62 6.39 -14.90 11.03
C LEU A 62 6.32 -13.96 12.25
N GLY A 63 5.81 -14.41 13.39
CA GLY A 63 5.67 -13.59 14.60
C GLY A 63 4.32 -12.87 14.72
N GLY A 64 3.28 -13.35 14.04
CA GLY A 64 1.89 -12.89 14.19
C GLY A 64 1.48 -11.73 13.29
N SER A 65 2.39 -11.20 12.46
CA SER A 65 2.11 -10.07 11.58
C SER A 65 3.02 -10.07 10.36
N SER A 66 2.64 -9.27 9.33
CA SER A 66 3.52 -9.01 8.21
C SER A 66 4.60 -7.97 8.57
N PRO A 67 5.88 -8.21 8.27
CA PRO A 67 6.94 -7.23 8.50
C PRO A 67 6.93 -6.07 7.48
N ILE A 68 6.09 -6.13 6.43
CA ILE A 68 6.17 -5.24 5.26
C ILE A 68 6.04 -3.76 5.64
N LEU A 69 5.12 -3.41 6.54
CA LEU A 69 4.92 -2.01 6.94
C LEU A 69 6.13 -1.49 7.74
N LYS A 70 6.67 -2.30 8.65
CA LYS A 70 7.87 -1.95 9.44
C LYS A 70 9.05 -1.69 8.52
N LEU A 71 9.34 -2.63 7.62
CA LEU A 71 10.44 -2.50 6.67
C LEU A 71 10.25 -1.32 5.71
N THR A 72 9.02 -1.09 5.24
CA THR A 72 8.72 0.07 4.39
C THR A 72 8.92 1.40 5.14
N LYS A 73 8.60 1.47 6.44
CA LYS A 73 8.87 2.66 7.27
C LYS A 73 10.38 2.92 7.41
N GLU A 74 11.17 1.89 7.62
CA GLU A 74 12.63 1.98 7.69
C GLU A 74 13.21 2.47 6.36
N GLN A 75 12.76 1.92 5.23
CA GLN A 75 13.14 2.36 3.88
C GLN A 75 12.74 3.82 3.61
N SER A 76 11.52 4.18 3.95
CA SER A 76 10.99 5.55 3.82
C SER A 76 11.83 6.56 4.58
N GLY A 77 12.12 6.29 5.86
CA GLY A 77 12.93 7.19 6.69
C GLY A 77 14.38 7.32 6.21
N ALA A 78 14.97 6.22 5.74
CA ALA A 78 16.32 6.24 5.18
C ALA A 78 16.39 7.03 3.86
N LEU A 79 15.39 6.84 2.99
CA LEU A 79 15.28 7.57 1.73
C LEU A 79 15.11 9.09 1.97
N GLU A 80 14.18 9.47 2.84
CA GLU A 80 13.91 10.86 3.18
C GLU A 80 15.16 11.58 3.71
N LYS A 81 15.86 10.95 4.65
CA LYS A 81 17.13 11.47 5.17
C LYS A 81 18.18 11.66 4.08
N LYS A 82 18.28 10.69 3.16
CA LYS A 82 19.28 10.72 2.09
C LYS A 82 18.98 11.80 1.05
N LEU A 83 17.71 11.97 0.67
CA LEU A 83 17.25 12.98 -0.26
C LEU A 83 17.48 14.39 0.30
N ASN A 84 17.09 14.65 1.54
CA ASN A 84 17.25 15.96 2.19
C ASN A 84 18.72 16.30 2.44
N LYS A 85 19.60 15.29 2.61
CA LYS A 85 21.05 15.53 2.71
C LYS A 85 21.70 15.84 1.35
N ALA A 86 21.20 15.22 0.28
CA ALA A 86 21.80 15.35 -1.05
C ALA A 86 21.37 16.62 -1.80
N GLN A 87 20.18 17.16 -1.50
CA GLN A 87 19.61 18.32 -2.21
C GLN A 87 19.05 19.34 -1.22
N MET A 88 19.91 20.23 -0.76
CA MET A 88 19.56 21.23 0.28
C MET A 88 18.51 22.26 -0.15
N ASP A 89 18.31 22.46 -1.46
CA ASP A 89 17.31 23.41 -2.01
C ASP A 89 15.88 22.86 -2.02
N ASN A 90 15.69 21.58 -1.71
CA ASN A 90 14.41 20.89 -1.69
C ASN A 90 14.14 20.30 -0.31
N GLU A 91 12.88 20.33 0.10
CA GLU A 91 12.36 19.61 1.27
C GLU A 91 11.60 18.38 0.80
N TYR A 92 12.16 17.19 1.03
CA TYR A 92 11.52 15.92 0.70
C TYR A 92 10.81 15.33 1.90
N LYS A 93 9.58 14.88 1.71
CA LYS A 93 8.85 14.07 2.68
C LYS A 93 8.32 12.81 2.02
N CYS A 94 8.57 11.67 2.66
CA CYS A 94 8.14 10.36 2.17
C CYS A 94 6.85 9.94 2.85
N PHE A 95 5.89 9.45 2.06
CA PHE A 95 4.60 8.96 2.52
C PHE A 95 4.43 7.51 2.04
N ILE A 96 3.86 6.67 2.88
CA ILE A 96 3.67 5.25 2.58
C ILE A 96 2.20 5.00 2.26
N VAL A 97 1.94 4.31 1.15
CA VAL A 97 0.60 3.88 0.75
C VAL A 97 0.61 2.38 0.53
N MET A 98 -0.24 1.67 1.27
CA MET A 98 -0.45 0.24 1.10
C MET A 98 -1.70 -0.04 0.28
N ARG A 99 -1.58 -0.92 -0.74
CA ARG A 99 -2.69 -1.19 -1.65
C ARG A 99 -3.83 -1.99 -1.00
N CYS A 100 -3.50 -3.00 -0.20
CA CYS A 100 -4.48 -3.94 0.35
C CYS A 100 -4.65 -3.84 1.87
N TRP A 101 -3.84 -3.04 2.55
CA TRP A 101 -3.93 -2.79 3.99
C TRP A 101 -3.62 -1.33 4.32
N ASN A 102 -3.55 -1.01 5.60
CA ASN A 102 -3.25 0.36 6.06
C ASN A 102 -1.73 0.65 6.05
N PRO A 103 -1.33 1.93 5.83
CA PRO A 103 -2.17 3.10 5.52
C PRO A 103 -2.66 3.10 4.05
N ARG A 104 -3.93 3.48 3.83
CA ARG A 104 -4.58 3.53 2.53
C ARG A 104 -4.41 4.90 1.86
N ALA A 105 -4.55 4.92 0.53
CA ALA A 105 -4.44 6.16 -0.25
C ALA A 105 -5.40 7.27 0.23
N ASN A 106 -6.65 6.94 0.62
CA ASN A 106 -7.63 7.91 1.11
C ASN A 106 -7.21 8.61 2.42
N ASP A 107 -6.41 7.96 3.24
CA ASP A 107 -5.93 8.54 4.50
C ASP A 107 -4.67 9.37 4.26
N VAL A 108 -3.74 8.81 3.50
CA VAL A 108 -2.44 9.43 3.22
C VAL A 108 -2.56 10.69 2.37
N ILE A 109 -3.55 10.78 1.47
CA ILE A 109 -3.75 11.99 0.64
C ILE A 109 -3.94 13.25 1.49
N LYS A 110 -4.61 13.15 2.64
CA LYS A 110 -4.83 14.27 3.57
C LYS A 110 -3.52 14.76 4.18
N GLU A 111 -2.62 13.82 4.51
CA GLU A 111 -1.29 14.16 5.04
C GLU A 111 -0.44 14.84 3.95
N VAL A 112 -0.51 14.35 2.70
CA VAL A 112 0.18 14.95 1.56
C VAL A 112 -0.35 16.35 1.27
N GLN A 113 -1.67 16.54 1.28
CA GLN A 113 -2.28 17.86 1.12
C GLN A 113 -1.87 18.84 2.22
N SER A 114 -1.79 18.39 3.47
CA SER A 114 -1.33 19.21 4.61
C SER A 114 0.15 19.59 4.48
N PHE A 115 0.97 18.76 3.87
CA PHE A 115 2.36 19.07 3.56
C PHE A 115 2.48 20.11 2.43
N SER A 116 1.46 20.21 1.56
CA SER A 116 1.38 21.15 0.42
C SER A 116 2.60 21.07 -0.51
N PRO A 117 2.91 19.91 -1.10
CA PRO A 117 4.05 19.75 -1.99
C PRO A 117 3.80 20.45 -3.33
N GLU A 118 4.87 20.99 -3.93
CA GLU A 118 4.89 21.52 -5.29
C GLU A 118 5.05 20.40 -6.34
N GLU A 119 5.63 19.26 -5.92
CA GLU A 119 5.82 18.09 -6.77
C GLU A 119 5.50 16.80 -5.99
N VAL A 120 4.85 15.84 -6.66
CA VAL A 120 4.54 14.51 -6.10
C VAL A 120 5.19 13.44 -6.96
N ILE A 121 6.11 12.68 -6.37
CA ILE A 121 6.86 11.59 -7.00
C ILE A 121 6.21 10.27 -6.59
N LEU A 122 5.73 9.48 -7.55
CA LEU A 122 5.15 8.17 -7.30
C LEU A 122 6.21 7.08 -7.43
N MET A 123 6.49 6.36 -6.34
CA MET A 123 7.56 5.36 -6.25
C MET A 123 7.00 4.00 -5.82
N PRO A 124 6.63 3.11 -6.75
CA PRO A 124 6.28 1.74 -6.43
C PRO A 124 7.50 0.94 -5.95
N LEU A 125 7.37 0.25 -4.81
CA LEU A 125 8.43 -0.61 -4.24
C LEU A 125 8.30 -2.08 -4.67
N TYR A 126 7.54 -2.34 -5.72
CA TYR A 126 7.43 -3.68 -6.30
C TYR A 126 8.66 -4.00 -7.14
N PRO A 127 9.12 -5.27 -7.15
CA PRO A 127 10.34 -5.65 -7.88
C PRO A 127 10.23 -5.43 -9.40
N GLN A 128 9.00 -5.49 -9.94
CA GLN A 128 8.74 -5.23 -11.36
C GLN A 128 7.31 -4.73 -11.55
N TYR A 129 7.06 -4.07 -12.67
CA TYR A 129 5.73 -3.59 -13.02
C TYR A 129 4.77 -4.74 -13.34
N SER A 130 3.57 -4.66 -12.79
CA SER A 130 2.41 -5.40 -13.27
C SER A 130 1.13 -4.58 -13.08
N ALA A 131 0.07 -4.92 -13.82
CA ALA A 131 -1.24 -4.27 -13.65
C ALA A 131 -1.81 -4.48 -12.23
N ALA A 132 -1.56 -5.64 -11.64
CA ALA A 132 -2.03 -6.03 -10.31
C ALA A 132 -1.23 -5.42 -9.15
N THR A 133 -0.06 -4.86 -9.41
CA THR A 133 0.82 -4.26 -8.39
C THR A 133 0.96 -2.75 -8.60
N SER A 134 2.00 -2.31 -9.32
CA SER A 134 2.27 -0.90 -9.58
C SER A 134 1.07 -0.22 -10.27
N GLY A 135 0.47 -0.86 -11.27
CA GLY A 135 -0.66 -0.31 -12.01
C GLY A 135 -1.88 -0.06 -11.11
N SER A 136 -2.26 -1.04 -10.29
CA SER A 136 -3.39 -0.93 -9.34
C SER A 136 -3.14 0.15 -8.29
N SER A 137 -1.94 0.21 -7.71
CA SER A 137 -1.57 1.19 -6.69
C SER A 137 -1.58 2.63 -7.23
N ILE A 138 -0.98 2.86 -8.40
CA ILE A 138 -0.95 4.18 -9.04
C ILE A 138 -2.35 4.61 -9.48
N LYS A 139 -3.16 3.67 -9.99
CA LYS A 139 -4.54 3.95 -10.37
C LYS A 139 -5.37 4.40 -9.16
N GLU A 140 -5.32 3.64 -8.04
CA GLU A 140 -6.03 4.02 -6.81
C GLU A 140 -5.61 5.42 -6.34
N TRP A 141 -4.31 5.72 -6.32
CA TRP A 141 -3.81 7.05 -5.94
C TRP A 141 -4.39 8.16 -6.82
N LYS A 142 -4.31 7.99 -8.15
CA LYS A 142 -4.87 8.95 -9.11
C LYS A 142 -6.37 9.15 -8.96
N ASP A 143 -7.11 8.09 -8.64
CA ASP A 143 -8.57 8.17 -8.44
C ASP A 143 -8.92 8.90 -7.13
N VAL A 144 -8.11 8.78 -6.09
CA VAL A 144 -8.25 9.52 -4.82
C VAL A 144 -7.91 11.01 -5.02
N CYS A 145 -6.88 11.33 -5.81
CA CYS A 145 -6.49 12.72 -6.10
C CYS A 145 -7.54 13.51 -6.91
N LYS A 146 -8.50 12.84 -7.56
CA LYS A 146 -9.56 13.48 -8.35
C LYS A 146 -10.79 13.86 -7.52
N LYS A 147 -10.88 13.41 -6.29
CA LYS A 147 -11.98 13.67 -5.36
C LYS A 147 -11.71 14.91 -4.51
#